data_4dccdd68602b80bb075a7cb640e338ce
#
_entry.id   4dccdd68602b80bb075a7cb640e338ce
#
_cell.length_a   1.000
_cell.length_b   1.000
_cell.length_c   1.000
_cell.angle_alpha   90.00
_cell.angle_beta   90.00
_cell.angle_gamma   90.00
#
_symmetry.space_group_name_H-M   'P 1'
#
loop_
_entity.id
_entity.type
_entity.pdbx_description
1 polymer ?
#
loop_
_entity_poly.entity_id
_entity_poly.type
_entity_poly.pdbx_seq_one_letter_code
_entity_poly.pdbx_strand_id
1 'polypeptide(L)'
;GSHLDMIHQTPYGEGIASAGENVYWVFDGFHNAIVKYDFVQPHIVGGDDHSDGKVWRHSEVVVQRSPGLSSHMEFDPASGWLYIADTGNERIIKMDPNSGTVTGNLNPYGETLAGYYNMSGTDWDVVADTDLIKPTGLDIYDGRLLISDYSNGDIIVYDITQDPVVELGRIETGISNQIMGLKVGPEGEIWFVC
;
A
#
# COMPACT_ATOMS: atom_id res chain seq x y z
N GLY A 1 -21.13 -14.55 -16.95
CA GLY A 1 -20.94 -13.69 -15.81
C GLY A 1 -19.69 -12.85 -16.03
N SER A 2 -19.79 -11.57 -15.82
CA SER A 2 -18.62 -10.71 -15.82
C SER A 2 -18.00 -10.77 -14.44
N HIS A 3 -16.75 -11.11 -14.39
CA HIS A 3 -15.93 -10.97 -13.21
C HIS A 3 -15.69 -9.48 -13.02
N LEU A 4 -16.44 -8.85 -12.17
CA LEU A 4 -16.39 -7.41 -11.96
C LEU A 4 -15.88 -7.12 -10.57
N ASP A 5 -14.82 -6.33 -10.51
CA ASP A 5 -14.35 -5.56 -9.36
C ASP A 5 -14.58 -6.17 -7.97
N MET A 6 -13.67 -7.01 -7.55
CA MET A 6 -13.67 -7.56 -6.19
C MET A 6 -13.37 -6.53 -5.10
N ILE A 7 -12.99 -5.31 -5.47
CA ILE A 7 -12.57 -4.26 -4.54
C ILE A 7 -13.50 -3.04 -4.54
N HIS A 8 -14.80 -3.26 -4.66
CA HIS A 8 -15.82 -2.21 -4.67
C HIS A 8 -15.79 -1.29 -3.44
N GLN A 9 -15.27 -1.76 -2.30
CA GLN A 9 -15.14 -0.96 -1.08
C GLN A 9 -14.02 0.10 -1.17
N THR A 10 -13.21 0.07 -2.23
CA THR A 10 -12.06 0.97 -2.42
C THR A 10 -12.12 1.67 -3.79
N PRO A 11 -13.15 2.49 -4.05
CA PRO A 11 -13.15 3.32 -5.25
C PRO A 11 -11.95 4.27 -5.19
N TYR A 12 -11.29 4.52 -6.32
CA TYR A 12 -9.98 5.18 -6.39
C TYR A 12 -8.87 4.42 -5.63
N GLY A 13 -8.73 3.13 -5.89
CA GLY A 13 -7.57 2.36 -5.45
C GLY A 13 -6.31 2.89 -6.12
N GLU A 14 -5.37 3.44 -5.33
CA GLU A 14 -4.16 4.09 -5.83
C GLU A 14 -2.92 3.19 -5.72
N GLY A 15 -3.01 2.12 -4.92
CA GLY A 15 -1.96 1.13 -4.73
C GLY A 15 -2.51 -0.15 -4.13
N ILE A 16 -1.77 -1.24 -4.35
CA ILE A 16 -2.10 -2.57 -3.82
C ILE A 16 -0.82 -3.28 -3.40
N ALA A 17 -0.88 -4.00 -2.27
CA ALA A 17 0.18 -4.90 -1.82
C ALA A 17 -0.39 -6.28 -1.51
N SER A 18 0.35 -7.34 -1.85
CA SER A 18 0.00 -8.71 -1.47
C SER A 18 0.67 -9.07 -0.15
N ALA A 19 -0.09 -9.65 0.78
CA ALA A 19 0.43 -10.23 2.01
C ALA A 19 0.44 -11.78 1.97
N GLY A 20 0.31 -12.37 0.77
CA GLY A 20 0.22 -13.82 0.57
C GLY A 20 -1.18 -14.38 0.80
N GLU A 21 -1.38 -15.65 0.50
CA GLU A 21 -2.61 -16.43 0.81
C GLU A 21 -3.93 -15.71 0.49
N ASN A 22 -4.05 -15.06 -0.69
CA ASN A 22 -5.21 -14.27 -1.11
C ASN A 22 -5.54 -13.04 -0.23
N VAL A 23 -4.58 -12.55 0.53
CA VAL A 23 -4.70 -11.32 1.32
C VAL A 23 -4.06 -10.16 0.57
N TYR A 24 -4.81 -9.07 0.43
CA TYR A 24 -4.38 -7.86 -0.25
C TYR A 24 -4.68 -6.63 0.58
N TRP A 25 -3.78 -5.67 0.52
CA TRP A 25 -3.94 -4.33 1.09
C TRP A 25 -4.13 -3.33 -0.04
N VAL A 26 -5.08 -2.43 0.11
CA VAL A 26 -5.42 -1.43 -0.91
C VAL A 26 -5.43 -0.04 -0.29
N PHE A 27 -4.77 0.89 -0.96
CA PHE A 27 -4.86 2.32 -0.67
C PHE A 27 -6.20 2.84 -1.21
N ASP A 28 -7.13 3.15 -0.33
CA ASP A 28 -8.45 3.68 -0.69
C ASP A 28 -8.42 5.21 -0.74
N GLY A 29 -8.21 5.75 -1.92
CA GLY A 29 -8.13 7.18 -2.16
C GLY A 29 -9.48 7.91 -2.07
N PHE A 30 -10.60 7.19 -1.98
CA PHE A 30 -11.92 7.80 -1.80
C PHE A 30 -12.24 8.01 -0.32
N HIS A 31 -11.96 7.03 0.53
CA HIS A 31 -12.23 7.11 1.96
C HIS A 31 -11.01 7.58 2.76
N ASN A 32 -9.87 7.84 2.09
CA ASN A 32 -8.61 8.23 2.73
C ASN A 32 -8.16 7.23 3.80
N ALA A 33 -8.17 5.96 3.47
CA ALA A 33 -7.94 4.87 4.41
C ALA A 33 -7.14 3.73 3.77
N ILE A 34 -6.65 2.83 4.59
CA ILE A 34 -6.07 1.56 4.15
C ILE A 34 -7.09 0.45 4.37
N VAL A 35 -7.25 -0.42 3.38
CA VAL A 35 -8.25 -1.49 3.40
C VAL A 35 -7.60 -2.83 3.15
N LYS A 36 -7.89 -3.79 4.03
CA LYS A 36 -7.53 -5.20 3.86
C LYS A 36 -8.67 -5.94 3.18
N TYR A 37 -8.32 -6.73 2.19
CA TYR A 37 -9.17 -7.78 1.61
C TYR A 37 -8.55 -9.13 1.90
N ASP A 38 -9.37 -10.07 2.36
CA ASP A 38 -8.98 -11.46 2.54
C ASP A 38 -10.01 -12.31 1.79
N PHE A 39 -9.61 -12.90 0.68
CA PHE A 39 -10.45 -13.73 -0.17
C PHE A 39 -10.39 -15.21 0.18
N VAL A 40 -9.88 -15.53 1.36
CA VAL A 40 -9.84 -16.84 2.03
C VAL A 40 -9.47 -17.99 1.09
N GLN A 41 -10.38 -18.42 0.22
CA GLN A 41 -10.15 -19.52 -0.71
C GLN A 41 -9.86 -18.99 -2.13
N PRO A 42 -8.82 -19.53 -2.82
CA PRO A 42 -8.67 -19.24 -4.23
C PRO A 42 -9.81 -19.88 -5.01
N HIS A 43 -10.49 -19.09 -5.83
CA HIS A 43 -11.47 -19.67 -6.75
C HIS A 43 -10.78 -20.43 -7.90
N ILE A 44 -11.51 -21.34 -8.51
CA ILE A 44 -11.04 -22.06 -9.71
C ILE A 44 -10.88 -21.10 -10.89
N VAL A 45 -10.07 -21.48 -11.86
CA VAL A 45 -9.88 -20.70 -13.10
C VAL A 45 -11.24 -20.44 -13.75
N GLY A 46 -11.58 -19.16 -13.94
CA GLY A 46 -12.86 -18.71 -14.48
C GLY A 46 -14.01 -18.73 -13.49
N GLY A 47 -13.74 -19.02 -12.22
CA GLY A 47 -14.71 -18.83 -11.13
C GLY A 47 -14.87 -17.35 -10.77
N ASP A 48 -15.97 -17.01 -10.15
CA ASP A 48 -16.35 -15.65 -9.75
C ASP A 48 -16.97 -15.59 -8.34
N ASP A 49 -16.89 -16.67 -7.57
CA ASP A 49 -17.41 -16.75 -6.20
C ASP A 49 -16.37 -16.24 -5.20
N HIS A 50 -16.65 -15.10 -4.57
CA HIS A 50 -15.87 -14.47 -3.51
C HIS A 50 -16.69 -14.31 -2.23
N SER A 51 -17.77 -15.05 -2.09
CA SER A 51 -18.70 -14.93 -0.96
C SER A 51 -18.08 -15.22 0.40
N ASP A 52 -16.93 -15.90 0.45
CA ASP A 52 -16.14 -16.14 1.66
C ASP A 52 -15.23 -14.95 2.03
N GLY A 53 -15.04 -14.00 1.12
CA GLY A 53 -14.17 -12.83 1.30
C GLY A 53 -14.62 -11.91 2.44
N LYS A 54 -13.66 -11.19 3.00
CA LYS A 54 -13.90 -10.21 4.06
C LYS A 54 -13.08 -8.95 3.81
N VAL A 55 -13.61 -7.82 4.31
CA VAL A 55 -13.01 -6.48 4.17
C VAL A 55 -12.87 -5.83 5.53
N TRP A 56 -11.70 -5.23 5.79
CA TRP A 56 -11.44 -4.42 6.97
C TRP A 56 -10.87 -3.07 6.54
N ARG A 57 -11.55 -1.98 6.92
CA ARG A 57 -11.07 -0.62 6.68
C ARG A 57 -10.45 -0.05 7.94
N HIS A 58 -9.20 0.36 7.86
CA HIS A 58 -8.43 1.04 8.90
C HIS A 58 -8.61 2.56 8.75
N SER A 59 -9.77 3.07 9.15
CA SER A 59 -10.18 4.46 8.90
C SER A 59 -9.38 5.51 9.65
N GLU A 60 -8.64 5.13 10.69
CA GLU A 60 -7.77 6.03 11.45
C GLU A 60 -6.36 6.14 10.86
N VAL A 61 -5.96 5.22 10.00
CA VAL A 61 -4.74 5.35 9.19
C VAL A 61 -5.05 6.28 8.03
N VAL A 62 -5.08 7.58 8.33
CA VAL A 62 -5.52 8.60 7.38
C VAL A 62 -4.44 8.84 6.34
N VAL A 63 -4.73 8.47 5.10
CA VAL A 63 -3.88 8.67 3.93
C VAL A 63 -4.56 9.60 2.92
N GLN A 64 -3.79 10.22 2.05
CA GLN A 64 -4.32 11.11 1.02
C GLN A 64 -3.72 10.80 -0.34
N ARG A 65 -4.58 10.58 -1.33
CA ARG A 65 -4.15 10.43 -2.71
C ARG A 65 -3.70 11.76 -3.32
N SER A 66 -2.83 11.69 -4.31
CA SER A 66 -2.54 12.79 -5.23
C SER A 66 -3.13 12.42 -6.60
N PRO A 67 -4.18 13.09 -7.09
CA PRO A 67 -4.88 12.69 -8.31
C PRO A 67 -3.94 12.52 -9.52
N GLY A 68 -4.00 11.36 -10.16
CA GLY A 68 -3.17 11.01 -11.31
C GLY A 68 -1.80 10.43 -10.96
N LEU A 69 -1.49 10.26 -9.67
CA LEU A 69 -0.27 9.60 -9.21
C LEU A 69 -0.62 8.33 -8.42
N SER A 70 0.24 7.32 -8.52
CA SER A 70 0.16 6.10 -7.71
C SER A 70 0.58 6.37 -6.27
N SER A 71 0.09 5.55 -5.36
CA SER A 71 0.48 5.49 -3.95
C SER A 71 0.79 4.04 -3.61
N HIS A 72 2.00 3.60 -3.98
CA HIS A 72 2.38 2.19 -3.82
C HIS A 72 2.45 1.79 -2.35
N MET A 73 2.31 0.50 -2.14
CA MET A 73 2.44 -0.15 -0.83
C MET A 73 3.24 -1.43 -1.00
N GLU A 74 3.97 -1.83 0.04
CA GLU A 74 4.69 -3.09 0.09
C GLU A 74 4.61 -3.68 1.49
N PHE A 75 4.29 -4.97 1.58
CA PHE A 75 4.32 -5.71 2.84
C PHE A 75 5.72 -6.32 3.01
N ASP A 76 6.36 -6.03 4.13
CA ASP A 76 7.64 -6.64 4.50
C ASP A 76 7.41 -7.88 5.36
N PRO A 77 7.58 -9.10 4.82
CA PRO A 77 7.40 -10.32 5.60
C PRO A 77 8.48 -10.52 6.70
N ALA A 78 9.61 -9.82 6.61
CA ALA A 78 10.67 -9.93 7.60
C ALA A 78 10.34 -9.17 8.89
N SER A 79 9.79 -7.97 8.78
CA SER A 79 9.38 -7.16 9.93
C SER A 79 7.90 -7.31 10.29
N GLY A 80 7.07 -7.76 9.32
CA GLY A 80 5.62 -7.83 9.46
C GLY A 80 4.89 -6.50 9.25
N TRP A 81 5.59 -5.43 8.84
CA TRP A 81 5.00 -4.12 8.60
C TRP A 81 4.54 -3.93 7.15
N LEU A 82 3.47 -3.20 6.97
CA LEU A 82 3.03 -2.68 5.68
C LEU A 82 3.55 -1.25 5.53
N TYR A 83 4.37 -0.99 4.50
CA TYR A 83 4.86 0.34 4.16
C TYR A 83 4.00 0.95 3.06
N ILE A 84 3.75 2.27 3.15
CA ILE A 84 2.76 2.95 2.32
C ILE A 84 3.31 4.30 1.89
N ALA A 85 3.32 4.56 0.59
CA ALA A 85 3.56 5.88 0.03
C ALA A 85 2.27 6.71 0.16
N ASP A 86 2.24 7.62 1.11
CA ASP A 86 1.11 8.54 1.32
C ASP A 86 1.35 9.82 0.50
N THR A 87 1.19 9.68 -0.82
CA THR A 87 1.60 10.65 -1.85
C THR A 87 1.00 12.03 -1.66
N GLY A 88 -0.26 12.09 -1.23
CA GLY A 88 -0.96 13.37 -1.02
C GLY A 88 -0.49 14.10 0.23
N ASN A 89 -0.04 13.38 1.26
CA ASN A 89 0.51 13.93 2.50
C ASN A 89 2.05 14.05 2.48
N GLU A 90 2.70 13.73 1.35
CA GLU A 90 4.15 13.92 1.13
C GLU A 90 5.01 13.15 2.16
N ARG A 91 4.61 11.92 2.48
CA ARG A 91 5.26 11.10 3.50
C ARG A 91 5.20 9.60 3.19
N ILE A 92 6.01 8.84 3.91
CA ILE A 92 5.92 7.39 4.01
C ILE A 92 5.45 7.03 5.41
N ILE A 93 4.50 6.12 5.49
CA ILE A 93 4.05 5.56 6.75
C ILE A 93 4.25 4.04 6.77
N LYS A 94 4.28 3.46 7.97
CA LYS A 94 4.18 2.02 8.21
C LYS A 94 3.00 1.73 9.12
N MET A 95 2.36 0.58 8.95
CA MET A 95 1.33 0.10 9.87
C MET A 95 1.52 -1.38 10.18
N ASP A 96 1.16 -1.80 11.39
CA ASP A 96 1.08 -3.22 11.75
C ASP A 96 -0.26 -3.79 11.27
N PRO A 97 -0.23 -4.67 10.25
CA PRO A 97 -1.45 -5.29 9.68
C PRO A 97 -2.23 -6.18 10.66
N ASN A 98 -1.61 -6.57 11.77
CA ASN A 98 -2.21 -7.46 12.78
C ASN A 98 -2.74 -6.70 14.00
N SER A 99 -2.60 -5.37 14.01
CA SER A 99 -3.08 -4.50 15.08
C SER A 99 -4.51 -4.00 14.84
N GLY A 100 -5.06 -3.37 15.86
CA GLY A 100 -6.41 -2.84 15.82
C GLY A 100 -7.50 -3.87 16.14
N THR A 101 -8.71 -3.36 16.30
CA THR A 101 -9.90 -4.16 16.63
C THR A 101 -11.10 -3.72 15.81
N VAL A 102 -12.02 -4.63 15.56
CA VAL A 102 -13.29 -4.32 14.88
C VAL A 102 -14.15 -3.42 15.78
N THR A 103 -14.55 -2.28 15.26
CA THR A 103 -15.37 -1.29 15.99
C THR A 103 -16.77 -1.12 15.40
N GLY A 104 -17.03 -1.70 14.23
CA GLY A 104 -18.33 -1.64 13.58
C GLY A 104 -18.34 -2.32 12.23
N ASN A 105 -19.48 -2.28 11.57
CA ASN A 105 -19.63 -2.82 10.22
C ASN A 105 -19.61 -1.67 9.18
N LEU A 106 -19.03 -1.97 8.02
CA LEU A 106 -19.20 -1.15 6.82
C LEU A 106 -20.44 -1.59 6.07
N ASN A 107 -21.05 -0.68 5.32
CA ASN A 107 -22.11 -1.04 4.41
C ASN A 107 -21.50 -1.81 3.22
N PRO A 108 -22.11 -2.93 2.83
CA PRO A 108 -21.74 -3.63 1.60
C PRO A 108 -21.89 -2.70 0.39
N TYR A 109 -20.95 -2.77 -0.54
CA TYR A 109 -21.01 -2.02 -1.77
C TYR A 109 -20.62 -2.90 -2.97
N GLY A 110 -21.60 -3.23 -3.77
CA GLY A 110 -21.44 -4.08 -4.96
C GLY A 110 -21.57 -5.57 -4.63
N GLU A 111 -20.49 -6.25 -4.33
CA GLU A 111 -20.46 -7.69 -4.07
C GLU A 111 -20.92 -8.05 -2.65
N THR A 112 -21.43 -9.26 -2.49
CA THR A 112 -21.78 -9.80 -1.18
C THR A 112 -20.62 -10.67 -0.68
N LEU A 113 -19.85 -10.14 0.27
CA LEU A 113 -18.80 -10.87 0.96
C LEU A 113 -19.29 -11.34 2.34
N ALA A 114 -18.55 -12.25 2.98
CA ALA A 114 -18.84 -12.77 4.30
C ALA A 114 -18.79 -11.72 5.41
N GLY A 115 -18.01 -10.62 5.23
CA GLY A 115 -17.92 -9.59 6.25
C GLY A 115 -17.33 -8.27 5.75
N TYR A 116 -17.79 -7.18 6.40
CA TYR A 116 -17.37 -5.81 6.13
C TYR A 116 -17.17 -5.08 7.45
N TYR A 117 -15.94 -4.74 7.79
CA TYR A 117 -15.58 -4.28 9.12
C TYR A 117 -14.87 -2.93 9.08
N ASN A 118 -15.16 -2.10 10.06
CA ASN A 118 -14.36 -0.92 10.37
C ASN A 118 -13.43 -1.25 11.55
N MET A 119 -12.16 -0.81 11.44
CA MET A 119 -11.10 -1.06 12.41
C MET A 119 -10.76 0.23 13.16
N SER A 120 -10.28 0.08 14.40
CA SER A 120 -9.67 1.13 15.19
C SER A 120 -8.60 0.59 16.14
N GLY A 121 -7.68 1.44 16.59
CA GLY A 121 -6.53 1.08 17.42
C GLY A 121 -5.43 0.40 16.59
N THR A 122 -5.35 0.73 15.30
CA THR A 122 -4.26 0.26 14.44
C THR A 122 -2.96 0.94 14.83
N ASP A 123 -1.91 0.16 15.03
CA ASP A 123 -0.56 0.67 15.28
C ASP A 123 0.06 1.11 13.94
N TRP A 124 0.41 2.40 13.85
CA TRP A 124 1.02 2.97 12.67
C TRP A 124 1.89 4.18 13.02
N ASP A 125 2.88 4.47 12.19
CA ASP A 125 3.81 5.57 12.41
C ASP A 125 4.29 6.18 11.09
N VAL A 126 4.82 7.41 11.16
CA VAL A 126 5.50 8.08 10.05
C VAL A 126 6.93 7.57 9.97
N VAL A 127 7.31 7.05 8.82
CA VAL A 127 8.66 6.54 8.54
C VAL A 127 9.57 7.66 8.04
N ALA A 128 9.06 8.48 7.13
CA ALA A 128 9.77 9.60 6.53
C ALA A 128 8.79 10.67 6.02
N ASP A 129 9.06 11.93 6.32
CA ASP A 129 8.26 13.10 5.90
C ASP A 129 9.12 14.32 5.53
N THR A 130 10.44 14.14 5.54
CA THR A 130 11.39 15.21 5.23
C THR A 130 11.94 15.03 3.81
N ASP A 131 11.99 16.13 3.06
CA ASP A 131 12.51 16.18 1.68
C ASP A 131 11.82 15.19 0.71
N LEU A 132 10.56 14.87 0.98
CA LEU A 132 9.63 14.16 0.09
C LEU A 132 8.61 15.16 -0.46
N ILE A 133 8.35 15.10 -1.79
CA ILE A 133 7.38 15.99 -2.44
C ILE A 133 6.18 15.18 -2.95
N LYS A 134 6.44 14.13 -3.72
CA LYS A 134 5.41 13.21 -4.23
C LYS A 134 5.96 11.79 -4.26
N PRO A 135 6.07 11.13 -3.09
CA PRO A 135 6.47 9.72 -3.05
C PRO A 135 5.41 8.87 -3.74
N THR A 136 5.80 8.03 -4.69
CA THR A 136 4.88 7.24 -5.53
C THR A 136 5.19 5.76 -5.51
N GLY A 137 6.31 5.35 -6.10
CA GLY A 137 6.75 3.97 -6.13
C GLY A 137 7.47 3.58 -4.84
N LEU A 138 7.30 2.34 -4.44
CA LEU A 138 7.90 1.81 -3.23
C LEU A 138 8.23 0.33 -3.43
N ASP A 139 9.40 -0.10 -2.96
CA ASP A 139 9.79 -1.50 -2.90
C ASP A 139 10.74 -1.77 -1.73
N ILE A 140 10.79 -3.02 -1.29
CA ILE A 140 11.65 -3.46 -0.19
C ILE A 140 12.61 -4.54 -0.69
N TYR A 141 13.90 -4.34 -0.44
CA TYR A 141 14.94 -5.27 -0.80
C TYR A 141 16.06 -5.30 0.25
N ASP A 142 16.35 -6.46 0.80
CA ASP A 142 17.44 -6.70 1.75
C ASP A 142 17.49 -5.69 2.92
N GLY A 143 16.33 -5.50 3.59
CA GLY A 143 16.20 -4.57 4.72
C GLY A 143 16.26 -3.08 4.34
N ARG A 144 16.13 -2.78 3.06
CA ARG A 144 16.11 -1.41 2.52
C ARG A 144 14.78 -1.11 1.89
N LEU A 145 14.24 0.07 2.20
CA LEU A 145 13.07 0.63 1.55
C LEU A 145 13.53 1.61 0.48
N LEU A 146 13.15 1.37 -0.76
CA LEU A 146 13.40 2.26 -1.87
C LEU A 146 12.11 3.00 -2.23
N ILE A 147 12.21 4.31 -2.42
CA ILE A 147 11.05 5.17 -2.68
C ILE A 147 11.37 6.05 -3.88
N SER A 148 10.51 6.06 -4.90
CA SER A 148 10.60 7.06 -5.96
C SER A 148 9.81 8.31 -5.59
N ASP A 149 10.42 9.49 -5.73
CA ASP A 149 9.72 10.77 -5.66
C ASP A 149 9.43 11.26 -7.09
N TYR A 150 8.15 11.31 -7.43
CA TYR A 150 7.70 11.72 -8.76
C TYR A 150 8.18 13.12 -9.15
N SER A 151 8.19 14.07 -8.20
CA SER A 151 8.43 15.48 -8.52
C SER A 151 9.85 15.79 -8.93
N ASN A 152 10.83 15.24 -8.24
CA ASN A 152 12.25 15.46 -8.54
C ASN A 152 12.90 14.32 -9.33
N GLY A 153 12.28 13.15 -9.30
CA GLY A 153 12.80 11.95 -9.97
C GLY A 153 13.89 11.23 -9.20
N ASP A 154 14.00 11.50 -7.91
CA ASP A 154 14.94 10.80 -7.04
C ASP A 154 14.41 9.43 -6.62
N ILE A 155 15.30 8.49 -6.40
CA ILE A 155 15.04 7.26 -5.66
C ILE A 155 15.79 7.35 -4.34
N ILE A 156 15.02 7.43 -3.24
CA ILE A 156 15.54 7.56 -1.89
C ILE A 156 15.63 6.18 -1.27
N VAL A 157 16.72 5.88 -0.59
CA VAL A 157 16.98 4.57 0.03
C VAL A 157 17.09 4.73 1.54
N TYR A 158 16.26 3.99 2.28
CA TYR A 158 16.27 3.94 3.74
C TYR A 158 16.68 2.56 4.24
N ASP A 159 17.41 2.51 5.35
CA ASP A 159 17.62 1.31 6.16
C ASP A 159 16.43 1.16 7.13
N ILE A 160 15.59 0.15 6.89
CA ILE A 160 14.41 -0.15 7.71
C ILE A 160 14.68 -1.20 8.78
N THR A 161 15.91 -1.67 8.90
CA THR A 161 16.31 -2.56 10.01
C THR A 161 16.57 -1.79 11.31
N GLN A 162 16.60 -0.45 11.23
CA GLN A 162 16.81 0.45 12.35
C GLN A 162 15.51 1.18 12.71
N ASP A 163 15.40 1.57 13.99
CA ASP A 163 14.29 2.36 14.50
C ASP A 163 14.85 3.52 15.37
N PRO A 164 14.72 4.78 14.95
CA PRO A 164 14.10 5.24 13.70
C PRO A 164 14.86 4.79 12.45
N VAL A 165 14.17 4.72 11.33
CA VAL A 165 14.78 4.40 10.02
C VAL A 165 15.84 5.46 9.64
N VAL A 166 16.84 5.05 8.86
CA VAL A 166 17.96 5.91 8.48
C VAL A 166 18.00 6.05 6.97
N GLU A 167 17.99 7.29 6.45
CA GLU A 167 18.26 7.54 5.04
C GLU A 167 19.71 7.18 4.72
N LEU A 168 19.94 6.28 3.77
CA LEU A 168 21.24 5.84 3.32
C LEU A 168 21.77 6.71 2.16
N GLY A 169 20.86 7.30 1.38
CA GLY A 169 21.21 8.17 0.26
C GLY A 169 20.12 8.24 -0.80
N ARG A 170 20.47 8.96 -1.88
CA ARG A 170 19.57 9.23 -3.02
C ARG A 170 20.24 8.92 -4.33
N ILE A 171 19.48 8.40 -5.27
CA ILE A 171 19.87 8.19 -6.66
C ILE A 171 19.15 9.26 -7.47
N GLU A 172 19.88 10.25 -7.93
CA GLU A 172 19.36 11.28 -8.83
C GLU A 172 19.25 10.72 -10.24
N THR A 173 18.02 10.37 -10.67
CA THR A 173 17.83 9.80 -12.02
C THR A 173 17.83 10.85 -13.11
N GLY A 174 17.57 12.11 -12.77
CA GLY A 174 17.39 13.21 -13.71
C GLY A 174 16.04 13.17 -14.46
N ILE A 175 15.11 12.32 -14.04
CA ILE A 175 13.80 12.09 -14.71
C ILE A 175 12.67 12.61 -13.82
N SER A 176 12.54 13.92 -13.69
CA SER A 176 11.51 14.56 -12.90
C SER A 176 10.11 14.47 -13.51
N ASN A 177 9.07 14.39 -12.67
CA ASN A 177 7.66 14.33 -13.02
C ASN A 177 7.26 13.13 -13.91
N GLN A 178 7.91 11.98 -13.71
CA GLN A 178 7.64 10.80 -14.54
C GLN A 178 7.66 9.48 -13.77
N ILE A 179 8.53 9.29 -12.77
CA ILE A 179 8.67 8.00 -12.09
C ILE A 179 7.47 7.75 -11.17
N MET A 180 6.64 6.76 -11.51
CA MET A 180 5.41 6.44 -10.78
C MET A 180 5.49 5.10 -10.03
N GLY A 181 6.44 4.25 -10.35
CA GLY A 181 6.62 2.96 -9.69
C GLY A 181 8.05 2.46 -9.86
N LEU A 182 8.50 1.66 -8.91
CA LEU A 182 9.79 0.98 -8.97
C LEU A 182 9.70 -0.45 -8.46
N LYS A 183 10.66 -1.28 -8.86
CA LYS A 183 10.88 -2.62 -8.33
C LYS A 183 12.36 -2.94 -8.36
N VAL A 184 12.84 -3.59 -7.30
CA VAL A 184 14.21 -4.10 -7.25
C VAL A 184 14.21 -5.53 -7.75
N GLY A 185 15.07 -5.82 -8.70
CA GLY A 185 15.26 -7.17 -9.24
C GLY A 185 16.16 -8.03 -8.34
N PRO A 186 16.26 -9.33 -8.65
CA PRO A 186 16.93 -10.30 -7.80
C PRO A 186 18.45 -10.08 -7.63
N GLU A 187 19.07 -9.34 -8.53
CA GLU A 187 20.49 -8.98 -8.46
C GLU A 187 20.74 -7.59 -7.89
N GLY A 188 19.68 -6.91 -7.38
CA GLY A 188 19.73 -5.56 -6.81
C GLY A 188 19.59 -4.44 -7.84
N GLU A 189 19.32 -4.76 -9.09
CA GLU A 189 19.03 -3.76 -10.12
C GLU A 189 17.67 -3.09 -9.88
N ILE A 190 17.60 -1.78 -10.12
CA ILE A 190 16.38 -1.01 -9.92
C ILE A 190 15.68 -0.79 -11.25
N TRP A 191 14.45 -1.28 -11.36
CA TRP A 191 13.55 -1.05 -12.47
C TRP A 191 12.51 -0.01 -12.08
N PHE A 192 12.21 0.94 -12.94
CA PHE A 192 11.15 1.91 -12.69
C PHE A 192 10.36 2.21 -13.97
N VAL A 193 9.15 2.72 -13.77
CA VAL A 193 8.23 3.09 -14.86
C VAL A 193 7.93 4.59 -14.81
N CYS A 194 7.85 5.17 -16.03
CA CYS A 194 7.57 6.58 -16.27
C CYS A 194 6.25 6.73 -17.05
#